data_d950861f2a667e7b864f6e002424b080
#
_entry.id   d950861f2a667e7b864f6e002424b080
#
_cell.length_a   1.000
_cell.length_b   1.000
_cell.length_c   1.000
_cell.angle_alpha   90.00
_cell.angle_beta   90.00
_cell.angle_gamma   90.00
#
_symmetry.space_group_name_H-M   'P 1'
#
loop_
_entity.id
_entity.type
_entity.pdbx_description
1 polymer ?
#
loop_
_entity_poly.entity_id
_entity_poly.type
_entity_poly.pdbx_seq_one_letter_code
_entity_poly.pdbx_strand_id
1 'polypeptide(L)'
;MLGRKESGSVRKEDTPADEISAHPAQAFGVDPLQVRDTDHYTDEYVKGFVEKWDELIDWKKRYESEGSFFVDMLKSRGVRSVLDVATGTGFHSVRLIEEGFDTVSVDGSPEMLFKAFENGRNYGGHILRVVHADWRWLNRDVHGEFDAVICLGNSFTHLFSERDRRKALAEFYAVLKHDGILVLDQRNYDSILDNGFTSKHTYYYCGAEVLAEPEYIDEGLARFRYSFPDDSQYHLNMYPLRKDYVRRLLREVGFQRVETFGDFQDTFAADEPDFLIHVAEKNYVKAGDDRLNYSNAVNVARDYYNSHDADSFYFSIWGGEDIHVGLYDHPGEEIAPASRRTVQRMAAGLALTEKTRVLDIGSGYGGAARYLASTYGCHVTCLNLSEIENGRNRQLSAEQGLSELIEVVDGSFEDLPLEDNHFDVVWSQDAMLHSGDRIRVLQEVARVLKPRGEFVFTDPMAADGSDRSALRPILDRLHLESMGSPGFYRRELNRLGLDTVEFEDHTPHLATHYARVLEETERREAEISREVSTDYLEPMKVGLRHWIDGGHAGSLAWGIFRARA
;
A
#
# COMPACT_ATOMS: atom_id res chain seq x y z
N MET A 1 -2.54 -13.82 83.56
CA MET A 1 -3.09 -12.55 83.07
C MET A 1 -2.41 -12.28 81.72
N LEU A 2 -3.23 -12.20 80.73
CA LEU A 2 -2.88 -12.33 79.31
C LEU A 2 -2.29 -11.03 78.75
N GLY A 3 -1.10 -11.08 78.19
CA GLY A 3 -0.51 -10.00 77.41
C GLY A 3 -0.64 -10.29 75.91
N ARG A 4 -1.33 -9.41 75.21
CA ARG A 4 -1.47 -9.42 73.77
C ARG A 4 -0.12 -9.12 73.11
N LYS A 5 0.28 -9.98 72.15
CA LYS A 5 1.34 -9.69 71.20
C LYS A 5 0.74 -8.88 70.03
N GLU A 6 1.25 -7.67 69.84
CA GLU A 6 1.02 -6.90 68.61
C GLU A 6 1.84 -7.51 67.46
N SER A 7 1.18 -7.85 66.37
CA SER A 7 1.80 -8.24 65.14
C SER A 7 2.26 -6.98 64.37
N GLY A 8 3.56 -6.76 64.35
CA GLY A 8 4.15 -5.75 63.46
C GLY A 8 3.99 -6.16 62.01
N SER A 9 3.22 -5.39 61.24
CA SER A 9 3.22 -5.47 59.79
C SER A 9 4.53 -4.94 59.25
N VAL A 10 5.34 -5.82 58.67
CA VAL A 10 6.49 -5.43 57.85
C VAL A 10 5.91 -4.75 56.61
N ARG A 11 6.03 -3.44 56.50
CA ARG A 11 5.86 -2.73 55.25
C ARG A 11 6.92 -3.28 54.26
N LYS A 12 6.46 -3.83 53.18
CA LYS A 12 7.30 -3.99 51.98
C LYS A 12 7.72 -2.57 51.58
N GLU A 13 8.98 -2.27 51.65
CA GLU A 13 9.55 -1.10 51.00
C GLU A 13 9.33 -1.28 49.53
N ASP A 14 8.54 -0.37 48.94
CA ASP A 14 8.46 -0.16 47.53
C ASP A 14 9.86 0.21 47.05
N THR A 15 10.53 -0.70 46.38
CA THR A 15 11.76 -0.40 45.66
C THR A 15 11.33 0.57 44.53
N PRO A 16 11.95 1.76 44.45
CA PRO A 16 11.60 2.67 43.37
C PRO A 16 11.94 2.00 42.03
N ALA A 17 11.03 2.10 41.07
CA ALA A 17 11.20 1.67 39.70
C ALA A 17 12.26 2.48 38.92
N ASP A 18 13.14 3.21 39.59
CA ASP A 18 13.95 4.29 39.04
C ASP A 18 15.45 3.94 38.83
N GLU A 19 15.81 2.66 38.81
CA GLU A 19 17.15 2.27 38.37
C GLU A 19 17.12 1.25 37.23
N ILE A 20 16.45 1.57 36.13
CA ILE A 20 16.91 1.07 34.85
C ILE A 20 18.07 2.01 34.47
N SER A 21 19.29 1.61 34.77
CA SER A 21 20.46 2.36 34.34
C SER A 21 20.54 2.30 32.82
N ALA A 22 19.94 3.28 32.16
CA ALA A 22 20.03 3.44 30.73
C ALA A 22 21.53 3.53 30.39
N HIS A 23 22.04 2.60 29.62
CA HIS A 23 23.37 2.72 29.04
C HIS A 23 23.45 4.06 28.31
N PRO A 24 24.53 4.84 28.41
CA PRO A 24 24.63 6.18 27.80
C PRO A 24 24.37 6.21 26.28
N ALA A 25 24.42 5.06 25.61
CA ALA A 25 24.20 4.90 24.19
C ALA A 25 22.72 4.68 23.81
N GLN A 26 21.81 4.55 24.79
CA GLN A 26 20.39 4.27 24.50
C GLN A 26 19.50 5.11 25.44
N ALA A 27 19.11 6.29 24.98
CA ALA A 27 18.16 7.15 25.69
C ALA A 27 16.74 6.84 25.21
N PHE A 28 15.97 6.18 26.04
CA PHE A 28 14.51 6.15 25.87
C PHE A 28 13.91 7.44 26.45
N GLY A 29 12.75 7.85 25.96
CA GLY A 29 12.03 9.00 26.51
C GLY A 29 11.75 8.89 28.01
N VAL A 30 10.90 9.74 28.55
CA VAL A 30 10.64 9.87 29.99
C VAL A 30 10.14 8.54 30.62
N ASP A 31 9.41 7.70 29.85
CA ASP A 31 9.00 6.36 30.25
C ASP A 31 9.09 5.41 29.04
N PRO A 32 10.13 4.56 28.96
CA PRO A 32 10.34 3.64 27.84
C PRO A 32 9.17 2.65 27.63
N LEU A 33 8.42 2.30 28.70
CA LEU A 33 7.29 1.38 28.58
C LEU A 33 6.05 2.02 27.98
N GLN A 34 6.02 3.35 27.85
CA GLN A 34 4.94 4.08 27.18
C GLN A 34 5.22 4.35 25.70
N VAL A 35 6.43 4.07 25.23
CA VAL A 35 6.79 4.31 23.84
C VAL A 35 6.13 3.24 22.94
N ARG A 36 5.17 3.68 22.17
CA ARG A 36 4.38 2.88 21.21
C ARG A 36 4.27 3.62 19.89
N ASP A 37 5.42 4.01 19.34
CA ASP A 37 5.52 4.80 18.13
C ASP A 37 6.40 4.09 17.11
N THR A 38 5.95 4.05 15.86
CA THR A 38 6.67 3.45 14.73
C THR A 38 8.07 4.07 14.56
N ASP A 39 8.20 5.39 14.71
CA ASP A 39 9.47 6.07 14.47
C ASP A 39 10.50 5.85 15.58
N HIS A 40 10.11 5.23 16.69
CA HIS A 40 11.00 4.96 17.82
C HIS A 40 12.17 4.02 17.49
N TYR A 41 12.06 3.20 16.44
CA TYR A 41 13.17 2.35 16.00
C TYR A 41 14.45 3.15 15.71
N THR A 42 14.33 4.42 15.29
CA THR A 42 15.49 5.30 15.04
C THR A 42 16.32 5.56 16.29
N ASP A 43 15.69 5.54 17.46
CA ASP A 43 16.35 5.72 18.75
C ASP A 43 16.90 4.39 19.30
N GLU A 44 16.43 3.26 18.82
CA GLU A 44 16.81 1.92 19.28
C GLU A 44 18.03 1.37 18.53
N TYR A 45 18.10 1.57 17.21
CA TYR A 45 19.21 1.11 16.37
C TYR A 45 20.40 2.08 16.42
N VAL A 46 20.83 2.42 17.62
CA VAL A 46 22.01 3.27 17.82
C VAL A 46 23.31 2.55 17.44
N LYS A 47 24.31 3.33 17.04
CA LYS A 47 25.59 2.80 16.53
C LYS A 47 26.21 1.71 17.43
N GLY A 48 26.21 1.89 18.74
CA GLY A 48 26.77 0.91 19.69
C GLY A 48 26.05 -0.43 19.66
N PHE A 49 24.73 -0.43 19.44
CA PHE A 49 23.95 -1.65 19.30
C PHE A 49 24.18 -2.31 17.93
N VAL A 50 24.21 -1.51 16.87
CA VAL A 50 24.47 -2.00 15.51
C VAL A 50 25.85 -2.64 15.40
N GLU A 51 26.88 -2.09 16.04
CA GLU A 51 28.24 -2.68 16.09
C GLU A 51 28.23 -4.09 16.72
N LYS A 52 27.31 -4.36 17.66
CA LYS A 52 27.15 -5.64 18.34
C LYS A 52 26.11 -6.57 17.72
N TRP A 53 25.46 -6.12 16.63
CA TRP A 53 24.38 -6.90 16.03
C TRP A 53 24.82 -8.27 15.51
N ASP A 54 26.06 -8.38 14.99
CA ASP A 54 26.61 -9.66 14.53
C ASP A 54 27.06 -10.57 15.69
N GLU A 55 27.21 -10.05 16.92
CA GLU A 55 27.34 -10.85 18.13
C GLU A 55 25.98 -11.40 18.57
N LEU A 56 24.91 -10.61 18.39
CA LEU A 56 23.53 -11.03 18.64
C LEU A 56 23.07 -12.05 17.60
N ILE A 57 23.26 -11.75 16.32
CA ILE A 57 22.89 -12.63 15.20
C ILE A 57 24.12 -13.37 14.71
N ASP A 58 24.33 -14.58 15.23
CA ASP A 58 25.38 -15.48 14.75
C ASP A 58 25.01 -16.00 13.36
N TRP A 59 25.63 -15.45 12.31
CA TRP A 59 25.38 -15.79 10.92
C TRP A 59 25.50 -17.28 10.62
N LYS A 60 26.47 -17.96 11.21
CA LYS A 60 26.69 -19.40 11.00
C LYS A 60 25.55 -20.21 11.59
N LYS A 61 25.18 -19.93 12.83
CA LYS A 61 24.06 -20.63 13.50
C LYS A 61 22.74 -20.35 12.82
N ARG A 62 22.52 -19.10 12.37
CA ARG A 62 21.34 -18.74 11.62
C ARG A 62 21.27 -19.50 10.30
N TYR A 63 22.39 -19.60 9.58
CA TYR A 63 22.46 -20.40 8.35
C TYR A 63 22.12 -21.86 8.60
N GLU A 64 22.65 -22.47 9.68
CA GLU A 64 22.37 -23.85 10.06
C GLU A 64 20.90 -24.08 10.42
N SER A 65 20.25 -23.13 11.12
CA SER A 65 18.85 -23.24 11.55
C SER A 65 17.84 -22.98 10.44
N GLU A 66 18.08 -22.01 9.57
CA GLU A 66 17.19 -21.72 8.41
C GLU A 66 17.35 -22.75 7.29
N GLY A 67 18.49 -23.47 7.25
CA GLY A 67 18.80 -24.39 6.16
C GLY A 67 18.64 -23.73 4.79
N SER A 68 18.05 -24.39 3.83
CA SER A 68 17.74 -23.85 2.50
C SER A 68 16.31 -23.30 2.34
N PHE A 69 15.54 -23.21 3.44
CA PHE A 69 14.11 -22.96 3.41
C PHE A 69 13.72 -21.74 2.53
N PHE A 70 14.28 -20.56 2.78
CA PHE A 70 13.95 -19.37 1.99
C PHE A 70 14.46 -19.48 0.56
N VAL A 71 15.66 -19.98 0.35
CA VAL A 71 16.26 -20.18 -0.97
C VAL A 71 15.44 -21.15 -1.83
N ASP A 72 15.07 -22.30 -1.29
CA ASP A 72 14.28 -23.32 -1.98
C ASP A 72 12.87 -22.80 -2.29
N MET A 73 12.26 -22.08 -1.35
CA MET A 73 10.96 -21.43 -1.53
C MET A 73 11.00 -20.44 -2.70
N LEU A 74 11.99 -19.56 -2.75
CA LEU A 74 12.14 -18.56 -3.81
C LEU A 74 12.45 -19.23 -5.16
N LYS A 75 13.38 -20.21 -5.19
CA LYS A 75 13.75 -20.95 -6.42
C LYS A 75 12.57 -21.75 -6.97
N SER A 76 11.79 -22.41 -6.12
CA SER A 76 10.63 -23.21 -6.54
C SER A 76 9.52 -22.39 -7.21
N ARG A 77 9.48 -21.09 -6.91
CA ARG A 77 8.55 -20.12 -7.50
C ARG A 77 9.14 -19.34 -8.68
N GLY A 78 10.36 -19.69 -9.13
CA GLY A 78 11.00 -19.05 -10.26
C GLY A 78 11.47 -17.62 -10.01
N VAL A 79 11.59 -17.19 -8.75
CA VAL A 79 12.09 -15.87 -8.35
C VAL A 79 13.49 -15.64 -8.87
N ARG A 80 13.77 -14.44 -9.38
CA ARG A 80 15.08 -13.98 -9.84
C ARG A 80 15.52 -12.70 -9.18
N SER A 81 14.59 -11.77 -8.96
CA SER A 81 14.85 -10.47 -8.33
C SER A 81 14.19 -10.41 -6.97
N VAL A 82 14.95 -10.01 -5.95
CA VAL A 82 14.49 -9.94 -4.55
C VAL A 82 14.76 -8.56 -3.99
N LEU A 83 13.77 -8.00 -3.33
CA LEU A 83 13.90 -6.81 -2.49
C LEU A 83 13.90 -7.23 -1.03
N ASP A 84 15.05 -7.11 -0.36
CA ASP A 84 15.19 -7.34 1.08
C ASP A 84 14.94 -6.02 1.80
N VAL A 85 13.73 -5.85 2.33
CA VAL A 85 13.31 -4.56 2.93
C VAL A 85 13.70 -4.41 4.38
N ALA A 86 14.25 -5.44 5.00
CA ALA A 86 14.72 -5.45 6.39
C ALA A 86 16.12 -6.05 6.47
N THR A 87 17.03 -5.49 5.70
CA THR A 87 18.37 -6.03 5.48
C THR A 87 19.18 -6.21 6.76
N GLY A 88 18.98 -5.33 7.76
CA GLY A 88 19.78 -5.34 8.97
C GLY A 88 21.26 -5.26 8.64
N THR A 89 22.08 -6.19 9.19
CA THR A 89 23.52 -6.27 8.90
C THR A 89 23.88 -7.11 7.66
N GLY A 90 22.86 -7.50 6.84
CA GLY A 90 23.07 -8.04 5.50
C GLY A 90 23.04 -9.56 5.36
N PHE A 91 22.68 -10.32 6.38
CA PHE A 91 22.72 -11.78 6.35
C PHE A 91 21.96 -12.40 5.17
N HIS A 92 20.66 -12.06 5.02
CA HIS A 92 19.85 -12.61 3.93
C HIS A 92 20.29 -12.06 2.56
N SER A 93 20.60 -10.78 2.48
CA SER A 93 21.04 -10.16 1.23
C SER A 93 22.32 -10.82 0.68
N VAL A 94 23.31 -11.07 1.52
CA VAL A 94 24.57 -11.76 1.11
C VAL A 94 24.26 -13.17 0.63
N ARG A 95 23.49 -13.91 1.40
CA ARG A 95 23.11 -15.29 1.06
C ARG A 95 22.33 -15.39 -0.25
N LEU A 96 21.38 -14.48 -0.49
CA LEU A 96 20.61 -14.45 -1.72
C LEU A 96 21.49 -14.16 -2.95
N ILE A 97 22.48 -13.26 -2.81
CA ILE A 97 23.43 -12.98 -3.87
C ILE A 97 24.32 -14.20 -4.17
N GLU A 98 24.78 -14.91 -3.15
CA GLU A 98 25.55 -16.15 -3.27
C GLU A 98 24.76 -17.23 -4.02
N GLU A 99 23.46 -17.29 -3.81
CA GLU A 99 22.53 -18.22 -4.45
C GLU A 99 22.04 -17.77 -5.84
N GLY A 100 22.55 -16.61 -6.32
CA GLY A 100 22.34 -16.12 -7.69
C GLY A 100 21.12 -15.22 -7.90
N PHE A 101 20.49 -14.73 -6.84
CA PHE A 101 19.40 -13.78 -6.96
C PHE A 101 19.92 -12.35 -7.20
N ASP A 102 19.20 -11.59 -8.01
CA ASP A 102 19.41 -10.15 -8.17
C ASP A 102 18.75 -9.43 -6.97
N THR A 103 19.56 -8.99 -6.02
CA THR A 103 19.08 -8.50 -4.71
C THR A 103 19.34 -7.01 -4.53
N VAL A 104 18.31 -6.30 -4.05
CA VAL A 104 18.38 -4.94 -3.53
C VAL A 104 18.12 -4.98 -2.04
N SER A 105 18.98 -4.33 -1.25
CA SER A 105 19.01 -4.34 0.20
C SER A 105 18.51 -3.00 0.74
N VAL A 106 17.43 -3.02 1.51
CA VAL A 106 16.79 -1.81 2.06
C VAL A 106 16.73 -1.90 3.57
N ASP A 107 16.96 -0.79 4.25
CA ASP A 107 16.74 -0.66 5.69
C ASP A 107 16.43 0.80 6.05
N GLY A 108 15.67 0.99 7.12
CA GLY A 108 15.37 2.30 7.69
C GLY A 108 16.53 2.89 8.53
N SER A 109 17.53 2.08 8.90
CA SER A 109 18.70 2.52 9.66
C SER A 109 19.93 2.65 8.75
N PRO A 110 20.47 3.87 8.61
CA PRO A 110 21.73 4.07 7.88
C PRO A 110 22.90 3.29 8.47
N GLU A 111 22.92 3.11 9.79
CA GLU A 111 23.96 2.36 10.52
C GLU A 111 23.91 0.88 10.15
N MET A 112 22.71 0.29 10.07
CA MET A 112 22.52 -1.09 9.62
C MET A 112 23.00 -1.27 8.17
N LEU A 113 22.62 -0.36 7.26
CA LEU A 113 23.06 -0.42 5.86
C LEU A 113 24.58 -0.29 5.70
N PHE A 114 25.20 0.58 6.49
CA PHE A 114 26.65 0.68 6.49
C PHE A 114 27.29 -0.64 6.90
N LYS A 115 26.79 -1.25 7.99
CA LYS A 115 27.26 -2.55 8.47
C LYS A 115 27.00 -3.68 7.46
N ALA A 116 25.84 -3.69 6.83
CA ALA A 116 25.51 -4.65 5.76
C ALA A 116 26.49 -4.56 4.59
N PHE A 117 26.83 -3.34 4.16
CA PHE A 117 27.79 -3.12 3.10
C PHE A 117 29.20 -3.63 3.46
N GLU A 118 29.65 -3.38 4.71
CA GLU A 118 30.91 -3.93 5.22
C GLU A 118 30.90 -5.47 5.27
N ASN A 119 29.82 -6.04 5.78
CA ASN A 119 29.66 -7.50 5.89
C ASN A 119 29.62 -8.17 4.53
N GLY A 120 28.92 -7.59 3.54
CA GLY A 120 28.90 -8.10 2.17
C GLY A 120 30.31 -8.24 1.58
N ARG A 121 31.18 -7.26 1.83
CA ARG A 121 32.58 -7.31 1.40
C ARG A 121 33.41 -8.34 2.17
N ASN A 122 33.16 -8.47 3.49
CA ASN A 122 33.97 -9.29 4.38
C ASN A 122 33.64 -10.79 4.30
N TYR A 123 32.35 -11.14 4.16
CA TYR A 123 31.89 -12.53 4.17
C TYR A 123 31.84 -13.19 2.80
N GLY A 124 31.55 -12.45 1.73
CA GLY A 124 31.43 -13.04 0.40
C GLY A 124 32.19 -12.28 -0.69
N GLY A 125 32.82 -11.15 -0.39
CA GLY A 125 33.41 -10.27 -1.37
C GLY A 125 32.36 -9.56 -2.27
N HIS A 126 31.10 -9.54 -1.83
CA HIS A 126 29.97 -8.98 -2.55
C HIS A 126 29.81 -7.49 -2.28
N ILE A 127 29.38 -6.75 -3.30
CA ILE A 127 28.98 -5.35 -3.17
C ILE A 127 27.45 -5.33 -3.17
N LEU A 128 26.86 -5.06 -2.01
CA LEU A 128 25.42 -4.93 -1.86
C LEU A 128 24.92 -3.63 -2.52
N ARG A 129 23.79 -3.70 -3.20
CA ARG A 129 23.03 -2.52 -3.63
C ARG A 129 22.14 -2.10 -2.47
N VAL A 130 22.57 -1.09 -1.72
CA VAL A 130 21.88 -0.62 -0.52
C VAL A 130 21.08 0.64 -0.80
N VAL A 131 19.85 0.70 -0.26
CA VAL A 131 18.94 1.85 -0.34
C VAL A 131 18.44 2.15 1.08
N HIS A 132 18.60 3.40 1.52
CA HIS A 132 18.00 3.87 2.76
C HIS A 132 16.57 4.31 2.47
N ALA A 133 15.59 3.61 3.02
CA ALA A 133 14.18 3.93 2.81
C ALA A 133 13.32 3.52 4.02
N ASP A 134 12.30 4.31 4.26
CA ASP A 134 11.19 3.95 5.16
C ASP A 134 10.16 3.13 4.38
N TRP A 135 9.68 2.03 4.95
CA TRP A 135 8.68 1.15 4.32
C TRP A 135 7.38 1.87 3.97
N ARG A 136 7.01 2.91 4.73
CA ARG A 136 5.81 3.72 4.47
C ARG A 136 5.92 4.57 3.20
N TRP A 137 7.13 4.66 2.61
CA TRP A 137 7.45 5.48 1.46
C TRP A 137 8.41 4.76 0.49
N LEU A 138 8.35 3.43 0.47
CA LEU A 138 9.33 2.58 -0.22
C LEU A 138 9.44 2.90 -1.71
N ASN A 139 8.31 3.15 -2.38
CA ASN A 139 8.26 3.43 -3.81
C ASN A 139 8.90 4.77 -4.20
N ARG A 140 9.13 5.68 -3.24
CA ARG A 140 9.86 6.92 -3.47
C ARG A 140 11.34 6.67 -3.75
N ASP A 141 11.93 5.71 -3.02
CA ASP A 141 13.38 5.51 -2.95
C ASP A 141 13.82 4.23 -3.67
N VAL A 142 12.91 3.29 -3.87
CA VAL A 142 13.14 2.01 -4.57
C VAL A 142 12.40 2.02 -5.90
N HIS A 143 13.14 1.85 -6.98
CA HIS A 143 12.59 1.84 -8.34
C HIS A 143 12.67 0.45 -8.97
N GLY A 144 11.63 0.07 -9.69
CA GLY A 144 11.51 -1.22 -10.37
C GLY A 144 10.56 -2.18 -9.65
N GLU A 145 10.33 -3.32 -10.28
CA GLU A 145 9.47 -4.39 -9.74
C GLU A 145 10.28 -5.65 -9.47
N PHE A 146 9.91 -6.36 -8.41
CA PHE A 146 10.62 -7.52 -7.91
C PHE A 146 9.75 -8.77 -7.97
N ASP A 147 10.37 -9.94 -8.18
CA ASP A 147 9.67 -11.22 -8.10
C ASP A 147 9.33 -11.57 -6.64
N ALA A 148 10.14 -11.09 -5.69
CA ALA A 148 9.87 -11.26 -4.27
C ALA A 148 10.28 -10.03 -3.44
N VAL A 149 9.51 -9.76 -2.40
CA VAL A 149 9.87 -8.89 -1.28
C VAL A 149 10.03 -9.77 -0.05
N ILE A 150 11.12 -9.60 0.69
CA ILE A 150 11.33 -10.28 1.98
C ILE A 150 11.43 -9.25 3.10
N CYS A 151 10.70 -9.47 4.19
CA CYS A 151 10.75 -8.68 5.43
C CYS A 151 10.96 -9.65 6.59
N LEU A 152 12.22 -9.94 6.89
CA LEU A 152 12.62 -11.00 7.81
C LEU A 152 13.27 -10.46 9.09
N GLY A 153 13.39 -11.32 10.09
CA GLY A 153 13.99 -10.98 11.38
C GLY A 153 13.01 -10.35 12.36
N ASN A 154 11.71 -10.66 12.27
CA ASN A 154 10.66 -10.08 13.13
C ASN A 154 10.51 -8.55 12.93
N SER A 155 10.99 -8.02 11.81
CA SER A 155 11.17 -6.59 11.60
C SER A 155 9.85 -5.83 11.42
N PHE A 156 8.83 -6.46 10.83
CA PHE A 156 7.53 -5.83 10.60
C PHE A 156 6.84 -5.40 11.90
N THR A 157 7.22 -5.97 13.03
CA THR A 157 6.69 -5.65 14.35
C THR A 157 7.12 -4.28 14.90
N HIS A 158 8.07 -3.59 14.26
CA HIS A 158 8.42 -2.20 14.58
C HIS A 158 7.35 -1.18 14.15
N LEU A 159 6.38 -1.59 13.34
CA LEU A 159 5.25 -0.73 12.95
C LEU A 159 4.14 -0.77 14.01
N PHE A 160 4.08 0.23 14.90
CA PHE A 160 3.12 0.26 16.00
C PHE A 160 1.70 0.65 15.57
N SER A 161 1.56 1.50 14.58
CA SER A 161 0.26 1.95 14.08
C SER A 161 -0.28 0.98 13.01
N GLU A 162 -1.56 0.62 13.09
CA GLU A 162 -2.20 -0.17 12.04
C GLU A 162 -2.17 0.55 10.69
N ARG A 163 -2.29 1.87 10.69
CA ARG A 163 -2.15 2.69 9.49
C ARG A 163 -0.79 2.51 8.84
N ASP A 164 0.29 2.53 9.62
CA ASP A 164 1.65 2.35 9.10
C ASP A 164 1.87 0.92 8.58
N ARG A 165 1.33 -0.09 9.26
CA ARG A 165 1.37 -1.49 8.79
C ARG A 165 0.68 -1.64 7.45
N ARG A 166 -0.53 -1.08 7.29
CA ARG A 166 -1.28 -1.11 6.03
C ARG A 166 -0.54 -0.40 4.92
N LYS A 167 0.02 0.77 5.22
CA LYS A 167 0.80 1.55 4.26
C LYS A 167 2.05 0.80 3.81
N ALA A 168 2.84 0.26 4.73
CA ALA A 168 4.02 -0.52 4.38
C ALA A 168 3.68 -1.76 3.54
N LEU A 169 2.61 -2.49 3.87
CA LEU A 169 2.18 -3.64 3.07
C LEU A 169 1.70 -3.23 1.68
N ALA A 170 1.03 -2.08 1.55
CA ALA A 170 0.61 -1.54 0.25
C ALA A 170 1.84 -1.16 -0.61
N GLU A 171 2.87 -0.57 0.00
CA GLU A 171 4.14 -0.26 -0.66
C GLU A 171 4.87 -1.55 -1.09
N PHE A 172 4.91 -2.60 -0.24
CA PHE A 172 5.48 -3.90 -0.59
C PHE A 172 4.70 -4.56 -1.74
N TYR A 173 3.37 -4.48 -1.70
CA TYR A 173 2.51 -4.99 -2.77
C TYR A 173 2.77 -4.26 -4.10
N ALA A 174 2.95 -2.94 -4.06
CA ALA A 174 3.16 -2.12 -5.26
C ALA A 174 4.48 -2.45 -5.98
N VAL A 175 5.58 -2.69 -5.26
CA VAL A 175 6.88 -3.05 -5.86
C VAL A 175 6.98 -4.51 -6.31
N LEU A 176 5.99 -5.34 -6.02
CA LEU A 176 5.94 -6.72 -6.50
C LEU A 176 5.42 -6.78 -7.92
N LYS A 177 6.09 -7.57 -8.76
CA LYS A 177 5.55 -8.00 -10.06
C LYS A 177 4.26 -8.77 -9.89
N HIS A 178 3.52 -8.93 -10.98
CA HIS A 178 2.46 -9.92 -11.05
C HIS A 178 3.02 -11.33 -10.71
N ASP A 179 2.27 -12.13 -9.97
CA ASP A 179 2.69 -13.42 -9.41
C ASP A 179 3.89 -13.33 -8.45
N GLY A 180 4.25 -12.12 -8.03
CA GLY A 180 5.29 -11.90 -7.03
C GLY A 180 4.82 -12.27 -5.62
N ILE A 181 5.78 -12.49 -4.73
CA ILE A 181 5.51 -12.92 -3.36
C ILE A 181 6.12 -11.97 -2.33
N LEU A 182 5.38 -11.76 -1.24
CA LEU A 182 5.91 -11.21 0.00
C LEU A 182 6.19 -12.36 0.97
N VAL A 183 7.40 -12.39 1.53
CA VAL A 183 7.76 -13.29 2.63
C VAL A 183 8.01 -12.45 3.87
N LEU A 184 7.23 -12.68 4.92
CA LEU A 184 7.29 -11.97 6.18
C LEU A 184 7.43 -12.95 7.33
N ASP A 185 8.41 -12.78 8.20
CA ASP A 185 8.51 -13.56 9.42
C ASP A 185 8.19 -12.74 10.67
N GLN A 186 7.77 -13.44 11.70
CA GLN A 186 7.55 -12.87 13.03
C GLN A 186 7.65 -13.93 14.13
N ARG A 187 7.90 -13.51 15.37
CA ARG A 187 7.72 -14.38 16.53
C ARG A 187 6.28 -14.85 16.65
N ASN A 188 6.08 -16.03 17.21
CA ASN A 188 4.74 -16.52 17.53
C ASN A 188 4.17 -15.77 18.75
N TYR A 189 3.68 -14.55 18.50
CA TYR A 189 3.09 -13.74 19.55
C TYR A 189 1.77 -14.28 20.10
N ASP A 190 1.08 -15.17 19.38
CA ASP A 190 -0.09 -15.87 19.94
C ASP A 190 0.34 -16.72 21.13
N SER A 191 1.38 -17.54 20.96
CA SER A 191 1.91 -18.37 22.06
C SER A 191 2.50 -17.51 23.20
N ILE A 192 3.23 -16.45 22.86
CA ILE A 192 3.85 -15.57 23.86
C ILE A 192 2.81 -14.85 24.71
N LEU A 193 1.74 -14.33 24.12
CA LEU A 193 0.69 -13.62 24.81
C LEU A 193 -0.22 -14.55 25.64
N ASP A 194 -0.51 -15.74 25.09
CA ASP A 194 -1.47 -16.65 25.72
C ASP A 194 -0.81 -17.58 26.76
N ASN A 195 0.47 -17.98 26.55
CA ASN A 195 1.16 -18.98 27.38
C ASN A 195 2.40 -18.45 28.10
N GLY A 196 2.80 -17.21 27.83
CA GLY A 196 4.06 -16.63 28.30
C GLY A 196 5.25 -16.97 27.39
N PHE A 197 6.33 -16.22 27.56
CA PHE A 197 7.53 -16.40 26.77
C PHE A 197 8.27 -17.68 27.15
N THR A 198 8.41 -18.57 26.19
CA THR A 198 9.30 -19.73 26.27
C THR A 198 10.05 -19.83 24.95
N SER A 199 11.29 -19.36 24.89
CA SER A 199 12.10 -19.63 23.70
C SER A 199 12.60 -21.06 23.75
N LYS A 200 12.13 -21.88 22.81
CA LYS A 200 12.61 -23.26 22.62
C LYS A 200 13.94 -23.27 21.86
N HIS A 201 14.23 -22.18 21.12
CA HIS A 201 15.32 -22.08 20.17
C HIS A 201 16.08 -20.77 20.35
N THR A 202 17.05 -20.75 21.26
CA THR A 202 17.93 -19.60 21.49
C THR A 202 18.85 -19.29 20.30
N TYR A 203 19.03 -20.26 19.39
CA TYR A 203 19.95 -20.14 18.25
C TYR A 203 19.43 -19.27 17.10
N TYR A 204 18.13 -18.99 17.05
CA TYR A 204 17.57 -18.21 15.94
C TYR A 204 18.05 -16.74 15.94
N TYR A 205 18.23 -16.19 17.12
CA TYR A 205 18.65 -14.79 17.26
C TYR A 205 19.98 -14.61 17.94
N CYS A 206 20.28 -15.39 18.96
CA CYS A 206 21.36 -15.06 19.87
C CYS A 206 22.59 -15.88 19.63
N GLY A 207 23.73 -15.22 19.52
CA GLY A 207 25.04 -15.82 19.77
C GLY A 207 25.05 -16.47 21.14
N ALA A 208 25.95 -17.43 21.35
CA ALA A 208 25.94 -18.28 22.56
C ALA A 208 26.11 -17.52 23.88
N GLU A 209 26.55 -16.27 23.83
CA GLU A 209 26.88 -15.46 24.98
C GLU A 209 25.99 -14.22 25.15
N VAL A 210 25.00 -14.01 24.21
CA VAL A 210 24.03 -12.90 24.28
C VAL A 210 22.73 -13.41 24.85
N LEU A 211 22.19 -12.73 25.86
CA LEU A 211 20.92 -13.07 26.48
C LEU A 211 19.82 -12.13 26.00
N ALA A 212 18.76 -12.70 25.43
CA ALA A 212 17.55 -11.98 25.01
C ALA A 212 16.38 -12.35 25.92
N GLU A 213 15.89 -11.42 26.70
CA GLU A 213 14.82 -11.62 27.68
C GLU A 213 13.69 -10.61 27.49
N PRO A 214 12.41 -11.04 27.60
CA PRO A 214 11.32 -10.09 27.64
C PRO A 214 11.33 -9.35 28.99
N GLU A 215 11.28 -8.03 28.93
CA GLU A 215 11.08 -7.17 30.11
C GLU A 215 9.62 -6.86 30.34
N TYR A 216 8.89 -6.70 29.26
CA TYR A 216 7.46 -6.36 29.31
C TYR A 216 6.74 -6.89 28.08
N ILE A 217 5.58 -7.50 28.28
CA ILE A 217 4.72 -7.96 27.19
C ILE A 217 3.26 -7.72 27.57
N ASP A 218 2.53 -7.02 26.69
CA ASP A 218 1.06 -6.92 26.67
C ASP A 218 0.54 -6.96 25.22
N GLU A 219 -0.74 -6.79 24.98
CA GLU A 219 -1.35 -6.81 23.64
C GLU A 219 -0.89 -5.67 22.71
N GLY A 220 -0.16 -4.68 23.19
CA GLY A 220 0.29 -3.54 22.40
C GLY A 220 1.77 -3.25 22.48
N LEU A 221 2.53 -3.97 23.29
CA LEU A 221 3.97 -3.79 23.45
C LEU A 221 4.64 -5.09 23.86
N ALA A 222 5.68 -5.46 23.15
CA ALA A 222 6.67 -6.48 23.53
C ALA A 222 8.04 -5.82 23.59
N ARG A 223 8.57 -5.64 24.78
CA ARG A 223 9.90 -5.05 25.02
C ARG A 223 10.88 -6.15 25.41
N PHE A 224 11.95 -6.30 24.63
CA PHE A 224 13.03 -7.23 24.89
C PHE A 224 14.31 -6.50 25.27
N ARG A 225 15.02 -7.04 26.28
CA ARG A 225 16.36 -6.65 26.66
C ARG A 225 17.37 -7.62 26.06
N TYR A 226 18.44 -7.07 25.49
CA TYR A 226 19.60 -7.81 24.98
C TYR A 226 20.81 -7.47 25.83
N SER A 227 21.36 -8.46 26.55
CA SER A 227 22.52 -8.31 27.42
C SER A 227 23.74 -8.99 26.81
N PHE A 228 24.84 -8.28 26.71
CA PHE A 228 26.07 -8.74 26.08
C PHE A 228 27.16 -9.06 27.14
N PRO A 229 28.18 -9.87 26.77
CA PRO A 229 29.25 -10.28 27.72
C PRO A 229 30.05 -9.15 28.33
N ASP A 230 30.07 -7.98 27.73
CA ASP A 230 30.73 -6.78 28.23
C ASP A 230 29.85 -5.90 29.12
N ASP A 231 28.77 -6.46 29.66
CA ASP A 231 27.76 -5.80 30.48
C ASP A 231 26.94 -4.70 29.75
N SER A 232 27.11 -4.52 28.42
CA SER A 232 26.25 -3.61 27.66
C SER A 232 24.86 -4.19 27.50
N GLN A 233 23.85 -3.33 27.57
CA GLN A 233 22.45 -3.71 27.44
C GLN A 233 21.73 -2.79 26.44
N TYR A 234 20.88 -3.38 25.60
CA TYR A 234 20.05 -2.68 24.64
C TYR A 234 18.63 -3.25 24.67
N HIS A 235 17.70 -2.46 24.17
CA HIS A 235 16.29 -2.82 24.17
C HIS A 235 15.68 -2.63 22.79
N LEU A 236 14.69 -3.45 22.47
CA LEU A 236 13.82 -3.25 21.30
C LEU A 236 12.37 -3.31 21.74
N ASN A 237 11.61 -2.34 21.28
CA ASN A 237 10.17 -2.29 21.41
C ASN A 237 9.51 -2.77 20.11
N MET A 238 8.57 -3.69 20.24
CA MET A 238 7.88 -4.31 19.11
C MET A 238 6.38 -4.38 19.39
N TYR A 239 5.58 -4.28 18.36
CA TYR A 239 4.14 -4.54 18.47
C TYR A 239 3.91 -6.06 18.33
N PRO A 240 3.28 -6.73 19.29
CA PRO A 240 3.06 -8.18 19.25
C PRO A 240 1.93 -8.52 18.27
N LEU A 241 2.32 -8.87 17.05
CA LEU A 241 1.40 -9.17 15.95
C LEU A 241 0.87 -10.61 16.07
N ARG A 242 -0.44 -10.77 16.24
CA ARG A 242 -1.08 -12.09 16.22
C ARG A 242 -1.16 -12.63 14.79
N LYS A 243 -1.01 -13.93 14.62
CA LYS A 243 -1.00 -14.64 13.33
C LYS A 243 -2.21 -14.29 12.45
N ASP A 244 -3.41 -14.43 13.00
CA ASP A 244 -4.63 -14.24 12.22
C ASP A 244 -4.87 -12.76 11.88
N TYR A 245 -4.39 -11.84 12.72
CA TYR A 245 -4.38 -10.42 12.39
C TYR A 245 -3.51 -10.11 11.18
N VAL A 246 -2.26 -10.65 11.15
CA VAL A 246 -1.35 -10.43 9.99
C VAL A 246 -1.93 -11.06 8.72
N ARG A 247 -2.46 -12.28 8.80
CA ARG A 247 -3.11 -12.94 7.65
C ARG A 247 -4.30 -12.17 7.11
N ARG A 248 -5.13 -11.62 8.00
CA ARG A 248 -6.23 -10.74 7.62
C ARG A 248 -5.72 -9.48 6.94
N LEU A 249 -4.74 -8.82 7.54
CA LEU A 249 -4.16 -7.59 7.03
C LEU A 249 -3.55 -7.77 5.61
N LEU A 250 -2.84 -8.86 5.38
CA LEU A 250 -2.30 -9.21 4.07
C LEU A 250 -3.40 -9.37 3.01
N ARG A 251 -4.51 -10.04 3.35
CA ARG A 251 -5.66 -10.19 2.43
C ARG A 251 -6.36 -8.87 2.17
N GLU A 252 -6.57 -8.06 3.20
CA GLU A 252 -7.21 -6.74 3.09
C GLU A 252 -6.38 -5.76 2.23
N VAL A 253 -5.06 -5.88 2.22
CA VAL A 253 -4.18 -5.11 1.33
C VAL A 253 -4.23 -5.62 -0.12
N GLY A 254 -4.58 -6.90 -0.33
CA GLY A 254 -4.80 -7.42 -1.68
C GLY A 254 -4.06 -8.70 -2.04
N PHE A 255 -3.30 -9.27 -1.14
CA PHE A 255 -2.70 -10.58 -1.39
C PHE A 255 -3.77 -11.68 -1.43
N GLN A 256 -3.86 -12.42 -2.56
CA GLN A 256 -4.91 -13.40 -2.76
C GLN A 256 -4.68 -14.72 -2.03
N ARG A 257 -3.44 -15.15 -1.98
CA ARG A 257 -3.07 -16.37 -1.26
C ARG A 257 -2.11 -16.04 -0.14
N VAL A 258 -2.43 -16.49 1.07
CA VAL A 258 -1.56 -16.31 2.24
C VAL A 258 -1.37 -17.68 2.90
N GLU A 259 -0.19 -18.23 2.75
CA GLU A 259 0.27 -19.46 3.43
C GLU A 259 1.06 -19.07 4.68
N THR A 260 1.06 -19.92 5.70
CA THR A 260 1.83 -19.69 6.92
C THR A 260 2.55 -20.97 7.31
N PHE A 261 3.85 -20.86 7.48
CA PHE A 261 4.76 -21.94 7.91
C PHE A 261 5.25 -21.64 9.34
N GLY A 262 5.76 -22.66 10.01
CA GLY A 262 6.34 -22.52 11.33
C GLY A 262 7.73 -23.13 11.41
N ASP A 263 8.68 -22.41 12.00
CA ASP A 263 10.06 -22.84 12.24
C ASP A 263 10.76 -23.47 11.02
N PHE A 264 10.59 -22.84 9.84
CA PHE A 264 11.19 -23.28 8.57
C PHE A 264 10.74 -24.67 8.09
N GLN A 265 9.54 -25.07 8.42
CA GLN A 265 8.92 -26.32 8.00
C GLN A 265 7.85 -26.08 6.92
N ASP A 266 7.58 -27.12 6.12
CA ASP A 266 6.56 -27.04 5.06
C ASP A 266 5.14 -26.82 5.59
N THR A 267 4.89 -27.19 6.84
CA THR A 267 3.63 -26.90 7.53
C THR A 267 3.96 -26.31 8.90
N PHE A 268 3.12 -25.44 9.39
CA PHE A 268 3.23 -25.03 10.78
C PHE A 268 2.40 -25.96 11.67
N ALA A 269 2.74 -27.23 11.55
CA ALA A 269 2.03 -28.26 12.23
C ALA A 269 2.21 -28.17 13.74
N ALA A 270 1.40 -28.83 14.33
CA ALA A 270 1.23 -29.54 15.58
C ALA A 270 2.07 -29.11 16.81
N ASP A 271 3.34 -28.82 16.68
CA ASP A 271 4.16 -28.31 17.77
C ASP A 271 4.23 -26.79 17.63
N GLU A 272 3.82 -26.04 18.65
CA GLU A 272 3.82 -24.59 18.66
C GLU A 272 5.17 -24.02 18.19
N PRO A 273 5.25 -23.39 17.00
CA PRO A 273 6.52 -22.85 16.49
C PRO A 273 6.92 -21.60 17.27
N ASP A 274 8.21 -21.32 17.35
CA ASP A 274 8.72 -20.04 17.88
C ASP A 274 8.53 -18.91 16.89
N PHE A 275 8.53 -19.22 15.59
CA PHE A 275 8.36 -18.28 14.49
C PHE A 275 7.26 -18.69 13.54
N LEU A 276 6.59 -17.67 13.00
CA LEU A 276 5.62 -17.79 11.93
C LEU A 276 6.17 -17.10 10.68
N ILE A 277 6.09 -17.78 9.53
CA ILE A 277 6.54 -17.26 8.24
C ILE A 277 5.33 -17.20 7.34
N HIS A 278 4.94 -15.98 6.96
CA HIS A 278 3.84 -15.72 6.04
C HIS A 278 4.38 -15.55 4.63
N VAL A 279 3.84 -16.31 3.69
CA VAL A 279 4.08 -16.19 2.26
C VAL A 279 2.80 -15.72 1.62
N ALA A 280 2.80 -14.51 1.11
CA ALA A 280 1.64 -13.87 0.52
C ALA A 280 1.86 -13.63 -0.97
N GLU A 281 0.95 -14.11 -1.82
CA GLU A 281 1.06 -14.04 -3.28
C GLU A 281 0.22 -12.89 -3.84
N LYS A 282 0.86 -12.04 -4.65
CA LYS A 282 0.20 -11.06 -5.50
C LYS A 282 -0.20 -11.75 -6.80
N ASN A 283 -1.41 -12.27 -6.84
CA ASN A 283 -1.90 -13.01 -7.99
C ASN A 283 -3.24 -12.40 -8.45
N TYR A 284 -3.31 -11.93 -9.69
CA TYR A 284 -4.58 -11.49 -10.27
C TYR A 284 -5.35 -12.72 -10.75
N VAL A 285 -6.65 -12.68 -10.65
CA VAL A 285 -7.50 -13.66 -11.32
C VAL A 285 -7.41 -13.39 -12.82
N LYS A 286 -6.54 -14.14 -13.51
CA LYS A 286 -6.46 -14.11 -14.97
C LYS A 286 -7.56 -14.96 -15.58
N ALA A 287 -8.37 -14.37 -16.45
CA ALA A 287 -9.03 -15.12 -17.50
C ALA A 287 -8.03 -15.26 -18.66
N GLY A 288 -7.30 -16.40 -18.72
CA GLY A 288 -6.39 -16.74 -19.83
C GLY A 288 -4.95 -16.19 -19.65
N ASP A 289 -4.02 -17.13 -19.74
CA ASP A 289 -2.58 -16.96 -19.60
C ASP A 289 -2.00 -16.12 -20.74
N ASP A 290 -1.88 -14.80 -20.51
CA ASP A 290 -0.92 -13.98 -21.27
C ASP A 290 -0.49 -12.80 -20.39
N ARG A 291 0.81 -12.63 -20.25
CA ARG A 291 1.46 -11.50 -19.57
C ARG A 291 0.86 -10.21 -20.12
N LEU A 292 0.24 -9.41 -19.24
CA LEU A 292 -0.34 -8.13 -19.62
C LEU A 292 0.73 -7.23 -20.23
N ASN A 293 0.83 -7.24 -21.56
CA ASN A 293 1.56 -6.23 -22.32
C ASN A 293 0.68 -4.99 -22.36
N TYR A 294 0.68 -4.22 -21.27
CA TYR A 294 0.03 -2.92 -21.26
C TYR A 294 0.61 -2.04 -22.36
N SER A 295 -0.23 -1.23 -22.98
CA SER A 295 0.23 -0.19 -23.89
C SER A 295 1.18 0.78 -23.16
N ASN A 296 2.04 1.47 -23.89
CA ASN A 296 2.95 2.44 -23.27
C ASN A 296 2.18 3.52 -22.48
N ALA A 297 1.02 3.96 -22.97
CA ALA A 297 0.17 4.92 -22.27
C ALA A 297 -0.35 4.38 -20.93
N VAL A 298 -0.77 3.11 -20.89
CA VAL A 298 -1.23 2.43 -19.67
C VAL A 298 -0.10 2.29 -18.64
N ASN A 299 1.11 1.91 -19.08
CA ASN A 299 2.27 1.82 -18.19
C ASN A 299 2.64 3.20 -17.59
N VAL A 300 2.64 4.26 -18.41
CA VAL A 300 2.90 5.63 -17.95
C VAL A 300 1.86 6.08 -16.91
N ALA A 301 0.57 5.79 -17.15
CA ALA A 301 -0.48 6.10 -16.19
C ALA A 301 -0.31 5.33 -14.87
N ARG A 302 0.00 4.03 -14.95
CA ARG A 302 0.26 3.18 -13.78
C ARG A 302 1.41 3.72 -12.94
N ASP A 303 2.55 4.01 -13.56
CA ASP A 303 3.74 4.51 -12.87
C ASP A 303 3.47 5.88 -12.23
N TYR A 304 2.68 6.73 -12.89
CA TYR A 304 2.29 8.02 -12.36
C TYR A 304 1.43 7.88 -11.09
N TYR A 305 0.35 7.10 -11.13
CA TYR A 305 -0.55 6.93 -9.98
C TYR A 305 0.03 6.06 -8.86
N ASN A 306 1.03 5.22 -9.16
CA ASN A 306 1.79 4.50 -8.15
C ASN A 306 2.87 5.36 -7.49
N SER A 307 3.13 6.58 -7.95
CA SER A 307 4.10 7.44 -7.30
C SER A 307 3.57 7.95 -5.96
N HIS A 308 4.47 8.01 -4.97
CA HIS A 308 4.14 8.56 -3.65
C HIS A 308 3.61 10.00 -3.72
N ASP A 309 4.22 10.83 -4.54
CA ASP A 309 3.83 12.21 -4.71
C ASP A 309 2.39 12.34 -5.23
N ALA A 310 2.02 11.51 -6.22
CA ALA A 310 0.65 11.50 -6.75
C ALA A 310 -0.35 11.02 -5.68
N ASP A 311 -0.09 9.90 -5.02
CA ASP A 311 -0.97 9.36 -3.98
C ASP A 311 -1.18 10.36 -2.83
N SER A 312 -0.12 10.95 -2.28
CA SER A 312 -0.23 11.95 -1.21
C SER A 312 -0.94 13.22 -1.67
N PHE A 313 -0.67 13.68 -2.89
CA PHE A 313 -1.29 14.86 -3.46
C PHE A 313 -2.80 14.65 -3.67
N TYR A 314 -3.18 13.61 -4.40
CA TYR A 314 -4.60 13.35 -4.72
C TYR A 314 -5.42 13.12 -3.47
N PHE A 315 -4.95 12.28 -2.55
CA PHE A 315 -5.69 12.01 -1.31
C PHE A 315 -5.84 13.26 -0.44
N SER A 316 -4.82 14.10 -0.34
CA SER A 316 -4.82 15.27 0.56
C SER A 316 -5.55 16.48 -0.03
N ILE A 317 -5.40 16.73 -1.32
CA ILE A 317 -5.87 17.98 -1.96
C ILE A 317 -7.18 17.78 -2.70
N TRP A 318 -7.38 16.62 -3.35
CA TRP A 318 -8.55 16.39 -4.23
C TRP A 318 -9.85 16.09 -3.49
N GLY A 319 -9.82 15.96 -2.17
CA GLY A 319 -11.03 15.76 -1.37
C GLY A 319 -11.16 14.37 -0.77
N GLY A 320 -10.08 13.60 -0.69
CA GLY A 320 -10.02 12.31 -0.03
C GLY A 320 -10.44 11.16 -0.95
N GLU A 321 -11.63 10.58 -0.76
CA GLU A 321 -12.04 9.34 -1.41
C GLU A 321 -12.49 9.49 -2.88
N ASP A 322 -12.97 10.68 -3.28
CA ASP A 322 -13.54 10.96 -4.60
C ASP A 322 -12.59 11.85 -5.42
N ILE A 323 -11.69 11.23 -6.19
CA ILE A 323 -10.64 11.94 -6.95
C ILE A 323 -11.07 12.25 -8.40
N HIS A 324 -12.23 12.88 -8.56
CA HIS A 324 -12.80 13.26 -9.84
C HIS A 324 -13.41 14.66 -9.79
N VAL A 325 -13.75 15.22 -10.95
CA VAL A 325 -14.33 16.56 -11.07
C VAL A 325 -15.67 16.65 -10.32
N GLY A 326 -15.84 17.72 -9.56
CA GLY A 326 -17.02 17.98 -8.74
C GLY A 326 -18.07 18.84 -9.44
N LEU A 327 -19.33 18.64 -9.08
CA LEU A 327 -20.45 19.52 -9.38
C LEU A 327 -20.58 20.56 -8.26
N TYR A 328 -20.26 21.82 -8.54
CA TYR A 328 -20.20 22.91 -7.55
C TYR A 328 -21.51 23.68 -7.47
N ASP A 329 -22.03 23.91 -6.28
CA ASP A 329 -23.19 24.80 -6.06
C ASP A 329 -22.77 26.28 -6.14
N HIS A 330 -21.50 26.58 -5.77
CA HIS A 330 -20.88 27.89 -5.90
C HIS A 330 -19.35 27.79 -6.05
N PRO A 331 -18.68 28.77 -6.65
CA PRO A 331 -17.24 28.66 -6.98
C PRO A 331 -16.31 28.48 -5.79
N GLY A 332 -16.70 28.89 -4.59
CA GLY A 332 -15.89 28.78 -3.36
C GLY A 332 -16.20 27.54 -2.53
N GLU A 333 -16.98 26.58 -3.04
CA GLU A 333 -17.30 25.35 -2.33
C GLU A 333 -16.08 24.45 -2.17
N GLU A 334 -16.05 23.64 -1.10
CA GLU A 334 -15.01 22.63 -0.88
C GLU A 334 -15.08 21.51 -1.95
N ILE A 335 -13.92 20.92 -2.28
CA ILE A 335 -13.78 19.93 -3.34
C ILE A 335 -14.58 18.66 -3.01
N ALA A 336 -14.41 18.11 -1.80
CA ALA A 336 -15.01 16.83 -1.41
C ALA A 336 -16.56 16.80 -1.52
N PRO A 337 -17.33 17.79 -1.02
CA PRO A 337 -18.78 17.82 -1.23
C PRO A 337 -19.19 17.92 -2.70
N ALA A 338 -18.45 18.72 -3.50
CA ALA A 338 -18.72 18.87 -4.93
C ALA A 338 -18.45 17.56 -5.69
N SER A 339 -17.35 16.86 -5.40
CA SER A 339 -17.03 15.56 -6.00
C SER A 339 -18.05 14.50 -5.59
N ARG A 340 -18.44 14.43 -4.33
CA ARG A 340 -19.51 13.53 -3.86
C ARG A 340 -20.84 13.80 -4.55
N ARG A 341 -21.17 15.05 -4.87
CA ARG A 341 -22.39 15.42 -5.62
C ARG A 341 -22.37 14.87 -7.04
N THR A 342 -21.21 14.76 -7.69
CA THR A 342 -21.08 14.10 -8.99
C THR A 342 -21.47 12.63 -8.88
N VAL A 343 -21.00 11.89 -7.89
CA VAL A 343 -21.38 10.49 -7.63
C VAL A 343 -22.90 10.39 -7.45
N GLN A 344 -23.49 11.24 -6.61
CA GLN A 344 -24.92 11.26 -6.36
C GLN A 344 -25.74 11.55 -7.62
N ARG A 345 -25.28 12.50 -8.45
CA ARG A 345 -25.94 12.85 -9.71
C ARG A 345 -25.89 11.70 -10.72
N MET A 346 -24.76 11.03 -10.82
CA MET A 346 -24.60 9.87 -11.69
C MET A 346 -25.48 8.70 -11.23
N ALA A 347 -25.58 8.45 -9.94
CA ALA A 347 -26.41 7.38 -9.37
C ALA A 347 -27.92 7.65 -9.49
N ALA A 348 -28.35 8.90 -9.42
CA ALA A 348 -29.77 9.30 -9.33
C ALA A 348 -30.66 8.83 -10.51
N GLY A 349 -30.07 8.48 -11.66
CA GLY A 349 -30.82 7.98 -12.81
C GLY A 349 -30.84 6.46 -12.94
N LEU A 350 -30.16 5.73 -12.06
CA LEU A 350 -29.99 4.28 -12.13
C LEU A 350 -30.98 3.55 -11.20
N ALA A 351 -31.47 2.39 -11.63
CA ALA A 351 -32.34 1.53 -10.82
C ALA A 351 -31.52 0.58 -9.93
N LEU A 352 -30.75 1.14 -8.98
CA LEU A 352 -29.85 0.40 -8.12
C LEU A 352 -30.58 -0.31 -6.98
N THR A 353 -30.20 -1.55 -6.71
CA THR A 353 -30.74 -2.42 -5.66
C THR A 353 -29.64 -3.36 -5.13
N GLU A 354 -29.90 -4.08 -4.05
CA GLU A 354 -29.00 -5.11 -3.49
C GLU A 354 -28.64 -6.23 -4.51
N LYS A 355 -29.41 -6.39 -5.58
CA LYS A 355 -29.15 -7.39 -6.63
C LYS A 355 -28.33 -6.84 -7.79
N THR A 356 -28.12 -5.54 -7.82
CA THR A 356 -27.40 -4.87 -8.91
C THR A 356 -25.90 -5.15 -8.79
N ARG A 357 -25.30 -5.59 -9.88
CA ARG A 357 -23.84 -5.74 -10.01
C ARG A 357 -23.28 -4.56 -10.79
N VAL A 358 -22.42 -3.81 -10.15
CA VAL A 358 -21.75 -2.64 -10.74
C VAL A 358 -20.28 -2.97 -10.99
N LEU A 359 -19.77 -2.59 -12.15
CA LEU A 359 -18.32 -2.56 -12.42
C LEU A 359 -17.88 -1.10 -12.46
N ASP A 360 -16.97 -0.72 -11.58
CA ASP A 360 -16.35 0.62 -11.53
C ASP A 360 -14.96 0.54 -12.15
N ILE A 361 -14.80 1.03 -13.40
CA ILE A 361 -13.55 1.00 -14.15
C ILE A 361 -12.77 2.31 -13.95
N GLY A 362 -11.53 2.20 -13.46
CA GLY A 362 -10.73 3.32 -13.00
C GLY A 362 -11.23 3.84 -11.66
N SER A 363 -11.50 2.92 -10.73
CA SER A 363 -12.18 3.21 -9.45
C SER A 363 -11.37 4.07 -8.46
N GLY A 364 -10.07 4.29 -8.70
CA GLY A 364 -9.20 5.04 -7.80
C GLY A 364 -9.28 4.52 -6.36
N TYR A 365 -9.54 5.42 -5.41
CA TYR A 365 -9.72 5.05 -3.99
C TYR A 365 -11.08 4.42 -3.66
N GLY A 366 -11.96 4.22 -4.62
CA GLY A 366 -13.24 3.53 -4.45
C GLY A 366 -14.34 4.35 -3.74
N GLY A 367 -14.26 5.67 -3.75
CA GLY A 367 -15.26 6.53 -3.10
C GLY A 367 -16.66 6.33 -3.67
N ALA A 368 -16.79 6.27 -5.00
CA ALA A 368 -18.05 5.97 -5.68
C ALA A 368 -18.57 4.58 -5.31
N ALA A 369 -17.73 3.56 -5.34
CA ALA A 369 -18.10 2.19 -4.99
C ALA A 369 -18.63 2.09 -3.55
N ARG A 370 -17.97 2.73 -2.58
CA ARG A 370 -18.47 2.75 -1.19
C ARG A 370 -19.79 3.49 -1.05
N TYR A 371 -19.98 4.59 -1.77
CA TYR A 371 -21.27 5.27 -1.80
C TYR A 371 -22.38 4.36 -2.36
N LEU A 372 -22.15 3.69 -3.49
CA LEU A 372 -23.11 2.80 -4.13
C LEU A 372 -23.44 1.60 -3.22
N ALA A 373 -22.44 0.95 -2.67
CA ALA A 373 -22.62 -0.20 -1.79
C ALA A 373 -23.34 0.18 -0.48
N SER A 374 -22.95 1.28 0.18
CA SER A 374 -23.56 1.69 1.45
C SER A 374 -24.97 2.24 1.29
N THR A 375 -25.27 2.91 0.17
CA THR A 375 -26.56 3.58 -0.06
C THR A 375 -27.61 2.62 -0.63
N TYR A 376 -27.22 1.74 -1.55
CA TYR A 376 -28.14 0.89 -2.31
C TYR A 376 -27.96 -0.61 -2.02
N GLY A 377 -26.91 -1.00 -1.30
CA GLY A 377 -26.60 -2.40 -0.99
C GLY A 377 -26.08 -3.20 -2.19
N CYS A 378 -25.75 -2.56 -3.31
CA CYS A 378 -25.31 -3.27 -4.51
C CYS A 378 -23.88 -3.80 -4.38
N HIS A 379 -23.59 -4.86 -5.14
CA HIS A 379 -22.23 -5.39 -5.24
C HIS A 379 -21.44 -4.60 -6.28
N VAL A 380 -20.25 -4.13 -5.90
CA VAL A 380 -19.38 -3.34 -6.78
C VAL A 380 -18.04 -4.03 -6.96
N THR A 381 -17.70 -4.34 -8.20
CA THR A 381 -16.35 -4.74 -8.59
C THR A 381 -15.61 -3.48 -9.03
N CYS A 382 -14.56 -3.12 -8.29
CA CYS A 382 -13.67 -1.99 -8.56
C CYS A 382 -12.49 -2.49 -9.38
N LEU A 383 -12.31 -1.99 -10.60
CA LEU A 383 -11.13 -2.28 -11.40
C LEU A 383 -10.29 -1.01 -11.53
N ASN A 384 -9.02 -1.10 -11.16
CA ASN A 384 -8.10 0.02 -11.28
C ASN A 384 -6.67 -0.45 -11.55
N LEU A 385 -5.87 0.42 -12.15
CA LEU A 385 -4.53 0.11 -12.60
C LEU A 385 -3.48 0.27 -11.50
N SER A 386 -3.67 1.27 -10.61
CA SER A 386 -2.75 1.59 -9.51
C SER A 386 -2.96 0.65 -8.33
N GLU A 387 -1.95 -0.15 -8.02
CA GLU A 387 -1.96 -1.06 -6.88
C GLU A 387 -1.97 -0.31 -5.53
N ILE A 388 -1.38 0.88 -5.48
CA ILE A 388 -1.39 1.75 -4.29
C ILE A 388 -2.80 2.25 -4.01
N GLU A 389 -3.49 2.78 -5.03
CA GLU A 389 -4.88 3.21 -4.90
C GLU A 389 -5.80 2.05 -4.56
N ASN A 390 -5.59 0.87 -5.17
CA ASN A 390 -6.32 -0.35 -4.86
C ASN A 390 -6.13 -0.79 -3.41
N GLY A 391 -4.92 -0.69 -2.88
CA GLY A 391 -4.62 -0.91 -1.46
C GLY A 391 -5.43 0.01 -0.55
N ARG A 392 -5.49 1.31 -0.86
CA ARG A 392 -6.34 2.27 -0.13
C ARG A 392 -7.82 1.95 -0.25
N ASN A 393 -8.29 1.60 -1.45
CA ASN A 393 -9.69 1.23 -1.65
C ASN A 393 -10.08 0.04 -0.76
N ARG A 394 -9.27 -1.02 -0.74
CA ARG A 394 -9.50 -2.18 0.14
C ARG A 394 -9.52 -1.80 1.62
N GLN A 395 -8.56 -0.97 2.04
CA GLN A 395 -8.48 -0.48 3.42
C GLN A 395 -9.74 0.31 3.82
N LEU A 396 -10.10 1.34 3.04
CA LEU A 396 -11.23 2.21 3.35
C LEU A 396 -12.56 1.44 3.29
N SER A 397 -12.70 0.47 2.38
CA SER A 397 -13.87 -0.39 2.29
C SER A 397 -14.00 -1.31 3.50
N ALA A 398 -12.89 -1.84 4.01
CA ALA A 398 -12.87 -2.64 5.23
C ALA A 398 -13.19 -1.81 6.48
N GLU A 399 -12.62 -0.61 6.61
CA GLU A 399 -12.90 0.32 7.72
C GLU A 399 -14.38 0.72 7.79
N GLN A 400 -15.06 0.78 6.63
CA GLN A 400 -16.49 1.09 6.54
C GLN A 400 -17.38 -0.17 6.59
N GLY A 401 -16.81 -1.36 6.76
CA GLY A 401 -17.55 -2.62 6.86
C GLY A 401 -18.19 -3.08 5.53
N LEU A 402 -17.63 -2.67 4.39
CA LEU A 402 -18.19 -2.92 3.05
C LEU A 402 -17.44 -4.00 2.25
N SER A 403 -16.50 -4.72 2.87
CA SER A 403 -15.67 -5.75 2.19
C SER A 403 -16.47 -6.88 1.55
N GLU A 404 -17.67 -7.19 2.05
CA GLU A 404 -18.55 -8.20 1.47
C GLU A 404 -19.29 -7.72 0.20
N LEU A 405 -19.37 -6.40 0.00
CA LEU A 405 -20.07 -5.79 -1.15
C LEU A 405 -19.10 -5.23 -2.19
N ILE A 406 -17.84 -5.01 -1.84
CA ILE A 406 -16.84 -4.40 -2.72
C ILE A 406 -15.68 -5.35 -2.95
N GLU A 407 -15.49 -5.73 -4.21
CA GLU A 407 -14.35 -6.48 -4.70
C GLU A 407 -13.40 -5.54 -5.44
N VAL A 408 -12.08 -5.62 -5.19
CA VAL A 408 -11.08 -4.78 -5.88
C VAL A 408 -10.17 -5.65 -6.72
N VAL A 409 -10.14 -5.36 -8.02
CA VAL A 409 -9.40 -6.09 -9.05
C VAL A 409 -8.31 -5.17 -9.63
N ASP A 410 -7.08 -5.66 -9.64
CA ASP A 410 -5.97 -4.97 -10.29
C ASP A 410 -6.00 -5.31 -11.80
N GLY A 411 -6.04 -4.28 -12.65
CA GLY A 411 -6.12 -4.52 -14.09
C GLY A 411 -6.32 -3.27 -14.93
N SER A 412 -6.24 -3.44 -16.25
CA SER A 412 -6.51 -2.38 -17.23
C SER A 412 -7.92 -2.50 -17.78
N PHE A 413 -8.59 -1.38 -17.95
CA PHE A 413 -9.89 -1.34 -18.63
C PHE A 413 -9.79 -1.51 -20.15
N GLU A 414 -8.58 -1.53 -20.73
CA GLU A 414 -8.34 -1.89 -22.14
C GLU A 414 -8.44 -3.41 -22.38
N ASP A 415 -8.36 -4.23 -21.31
CA ASP A 415 -8.50 -5.69 -21.36
C ASP A 415 -9.06 -6.18 -20.02
N LEU A 416 -10.39 -6.19 -19.90
CA LEU A 416 -11.07 -6.53 -18.65
C LEU A 416 -11.00 -8.03 -18.37
N PRO A 417 -10.38 -8.45 -17.24
CA PRO A 417 -10.31 -9.87 -16.86
C PRO A 417 -11.64 -10.38 -16.28
N LEU A 418 -12.76 -10.05 -16.92
CA LEU A 418 -14.11 -10.25 -16.42
C LEU A 418 -14.99 -10.89 -17.49
N GLU A 419 -16.03 -11.62 -17.04
CA GLU A 419 -16.94 -12.37 -17.92
C GLU A 419 -17.85 -11.46 -18.77
N ASP A 420 -18.25 -11.96 -19.95
CA ASP A 420 -19.23 -11.31 -20.80
C ASP A 420 -20.60 -11.26 -20.12
N ASN A 421 -21.37 -10.21 -20.38
CA ASN A 421 -22.75 -10.06 -19.91
C ASN A 421 -22.94 -10.26 -18.40
N HIS A 422 -22.02 -9.74 -17.61
CA HIS A 422 -21.97 -9.99 -16.17
C HIS A 422 -22.55 -8.84 -15.33
N PHE A 423 -22.42 -7.60 -15.78
CA PHE A 423 -22.75 -6.40 -15.00
C PHE A 423 -24.05 -5.75 -15.46
N ASP A 424 -24.84 -5.29 -14.49
CA ASP A 424 -26.06 -4.51 -14.73
C ASP A 424 -25.71 -3.05 -15.03
N VAL A 425 -24.64 -2.55 -14.43
CA VAL A 425 -24.13 -1.19 -14.61
C VAL A 425 -22.61 -1.23 -14.75
N VAL A 426 -22.08 -0.53 -15.75
CA VAL A 426 -20.66 -0.12 -15.77
C VAL A 426 -20.57 1.36 -15.43
N TRP A 427 -19.65 1.70 -14.58
CA TRP A 427 -19.39 3.03 -14.04
C TRP A 427 -17.97 3.46 -14.33
N SER A 428 -17.74 4.73 -14.64
CA SER A 428 -16.39 5.31 -14.74
C SER A 428 -16.40 6.79 -14.44
N GLN A 429 -15.41 7.28 -13.71
CA GLN A 429 -15.29 8.71 -13.43
C GLN A 429 -13.89 9.21 -13.75
N ASP A 430 -13.82 10.07 -14.79
CA ASP A 430 -12.63 10.82 -15.21
C ASP A 430 -11.37 9.96 -15.41
N ALA A 431 -11.56 8.68 -15.82
CA ALA A 431 -10.48 7.71 -15.93
C ALA A 431 -10.12 7.37 -17.39
N MET A 432 -11.10 7.34 -18.31
CA MET A 432 -10.88 6.86 -19.68
C MET A 432 -9.98 7.79 -20.52
N LEU A 433 -9.79 9.05 -20.10
CA LEU A 433 -8.84 9.95 -20.76
C LEU A 433 -7.41 9.38 -20.76
N HIS A 434 -7.06 8.55 -19.76
CA HIS A 434 -5.75 7.92 -19.63
C HIS A 434 -5.54 6.70 -20.53
N SER A 435 -6.58 6.26 -21.25
CA SER A 435 -6.46 5.14 -22.19
C SER A 435 -5.67 5.52 -23.45
N GLY A 436 -4.79 4.61 -23.87
CA GLY A 436 -4.15 4.65 -25.20
C GLY A 436 -5.11 4.19 -26.31
N ASP A 437 -6.11 3.36 -26.01
CA ASP A 437 -7.12 2.83 -26.95
C ASP A 437 -8.53 2.89 -26.38
N ARG A 438 -9.15 4.08 -26.41
CA ARG A 438 -10.51 4.30 -25.91
C ARG A 438 -11.57 3.47 -26.66
N ILE A 439 -11.33 3.13 -27.93
CA ILE A 439 -12.24 2.26 -28.68
C ILE A 439 -12.26 0.88 -28.05
N ARG A 440 -11.10 0.36 -27.69
CA ARG A 440 -10.98 -0.93 -27.00
C ARG A 440 -11.68 -0.91 -25.64
N VAL A 441 -11.51 0.17 -24.85
CA VAL A 441 -12.24 0.32 -23.58
C VAL A 441 -13.76 0.24 -23.80
N LEU A 442 -14.30 0.95 -24.78
CA LEU A 442 -15.73 0.93 -25.06
C LEU A 442 -16.21 -0.45 -25.53
N GLN A 443 -15.38 -1.19 -26.28
CA GLN A 443 -15.68 -2.57 -26.69
C GLN A 443 -15.74 -3.50 -25.47
N GLU A 444 -14.80 -3.38 -24.53
CA GLU A 444 -14.80 -4.16 -23.29
C GLU A 444 -16.01 -3.82 -22.42
N VAL A 445 -16.35 -2.54 -22.29
CA VAL A 445 -17.58 -2.11 -21.59
C VAL A 445 -18.82 -2.76 -22.21
N ALA A 446 -18.95 -2.72 -23.53
CA ALA A 446 -20.09 -3.34 -24.22
C ALA A 446 -20.11 -4.87 -24.04
N ARG A 447 -18.96 -5.52 -23.99
CA ARG A 447 -18.84 -6.98 -23.79
C ARG A 447 -19.31 -7.42 -22.40
N VAL A 448 -18.90 -6.71 -21.34
CA VAL A 448 -19.22 -7.10 -19.97
C VAL A 448 -20.61 -6.68 -19.50
N LEU A 449 -21.24 -5.72 -20.17
CA LEU A 449 -22.61 -5.29 -19.88
C LEU A 449 -23.63 -6.39 -20.24
N LYS A 450 -24.57 -6.62 -19.35
CA LYS A 450 -25.77 -7.43 -19.65
C LYS A 450 -26.63 -6.74 -20.71
N PRO A 451 -27.46 -7.50 -21.47
CA PRO A 451 -28.51 -6.92 -22.27
C PRO A 451 -29.41 -6.00 -21.41
N ARG A 452 -29.61 -4.78 -21.85
CA ARG A 452 -30.28 -3.67 -21.14
C ARG A 452 -29.48 -3.13 -19.92
N GLY A 453 -28.23 -3.48 -19.77
CA GLY A 453 -27.32 -2.86 -18.80
C GLY A 453 -27.05 -1.40 -19.15
N GLU A 454 -26.64 -0.64 -18.18
CA GLU A 454 -26.39 0.80 -18.33
C GLU A 454 -24.90 1.13 -18.15
N PHE A 455 -24.37 1.98 -19.02
CA PHE A 455 -23.05 2.57 -18.88
C PHE A 455 -23.20 4.04 -18.49
N VAL A 456 -22.67 4.43 -17.34
CA VAL A 456 -22.67 5.81 -16.84
C VAL A 456 -21.24 6.25 -16.58
N PHE A 457 -20.84 7.40 -17.13
CA PHE A 457 -19.47 7.87 -16.95
C PHE A 457 -19.33 9.38 -17.06
N THR A 458 -18.25 9.90 -16.49
CA THR A 458 -17.69 11.22 -16.77
C THR A 458 -16.29 11.06 -17.37
N ASP A 459 -15.85 12.03 -18.14
CA ASP A 459 -14.49 12.08 -18.66
C ASP A 459 -14.12 13.53 -19.06
N PRO A 460 -12.93 14.04 -18.69
CA PRO A 460 -12.41 15.26 -19.26
C PRO A 460 -12.09 15.07 -20.75
N MET A 461 -12.72 15.89 -21.60
CA MET A 461 -12.73 15.71 -23.03
C MET A 461 -12.27 16.97 -23.78
N ALA A 462 -11.85 16.80 -25.03
CA ALA A 462 -11.78 17.88 -25.98
C ALA A 462 -13.20 18.31 -26.39
N ALA A 463 -13.48 19.59 -26.50
CA ALA A 463 -14.72 20.06 -27.10
C ALA A 463 -14.78 19.66 -28.58
N ASP A 464 -15.97 19.35 -29.07
CA ASP A 464 -16.16 19.01 -30.49
C ASP A 464 -15.70 20.15 -31.40
N GLY A 465 -14.78 19.84 -32.31
CA GLY A 465 -14.22 20.84 -33.23
C GLY A 465 -13.13 21.76 -32.64
N SER A 466 -12.68 21.51 -31.42
CA SER A 466 -11.55 22.27 -30.82
C SER A 466 -10.24 22.04 -31.60
N ASP A 467 -9.40 23.08 -31.63
CA ASP A 467 -8.08 22.99 -32.22
C ASP A 467 -7.16 22.14 -31.32
N ARG A 468 -6.57 21.10 -31.91
CA ARG A 468 -5.61 20.23 -31.22
C ARG A 468 -4.39 20.98 -30.68
N SER A 469 -4.00 22.10 -31.29
CA SER A 469 -2.89 22.91 -30.82
C SER A 469 -3.18 23.57 -29.46
N ALA A 470 -4.43 23.92 -29.20
CA ALA A 470 -4.86 24.49 -27.92
C ALA A 470 -4.84 23.47 -26.77
N LEU A 471 -4.93 22.17 -27.08
CA LEU A 471 -4.89 21.09 -26.09
C LEU A 471 -3.46 20.57 -25.83
N ARG A 472 -2.48 20.98 -26.64
CA ARG A 472 -1.12 20.49 -26.59
C ARG A 472 -0.48 20.53 -25.19
N PRO A 473 -0.60 21.62 -24.39
CA PRO A 473 -0.01 21.69 -23.06
C PRO A 473 -0.57 20.64 -22.10
N ILE A 474 -1.85 20.27 -22.25
CA ILE A 474 -2.51 19.23 -21.45
C ILE A 474 -2.06 17.85 -21.92
N LEU A 475 -2.10 17.59 -23.23
CA LEU A 475 -1.75 16.31 -23.83
C LEU A 475 -0.29 15.93 -23.57
N ASP A 476 0.64 16.89 -23.75
CA ASP A 476 2.07 16.65 -23.51
C ASP A 476 2.36 16.30 -22.05
N ARG A 477 1.66 16.95 -21.12
CA ARG A 477 1.81 16.64 -19.68
C ARG A 477 1.30 15.26 -19.31
N LEU A 478 0.18 14.83 -19.88
CA LEU A 478 -0.42 13.52 -19.63
C LEU A 478 0.19 12.42 -20.49
N HIS A 479 1.15 12.73 -21.34
CA HIS A 479 1.75 11.82 -22.33
C HIS A 479 0.71 11.17 -23.24
N LEU A 480 -0.34 11.90 -23.60
CA LEU A 480 -1.45 11.45 -24.43
C LEU A 480 -1.33 11.99 -25.86
N GLU A 481 -1.70 11.16 -26.82
CA GLU A 481 -1.78 11.59 -28.22
C GLU A 481 -3.07 12.37 -28.52
N SER A 482 -4.16 12.06 -27.80
CA SER A 482 -5.49 12.67 -28.01
C SER A 482 -6.37 12.52 -26.78
N MET A 483 -7.48 13.26 -26.76
CA MET A 483 -8.61 13.11 -25.83
C MET A 483 -9.85 12.65 -26.58
N GLY A 484 -10.80 12.02 -25.89
CA GLY A 484 -12.15 11.83 -26.37
C GLY A 484 -12.87 13.17 -26.58
N SER A 485 -14.01 13.16 -27.27
CA SER A 485 -14.93 14.32 -27.34
C SER A 485 -16.37 13.82 -27.18
N PRO A 486 -17.33 14.68 -26.87
CA PRO A 486 -18.73 14.29 -26.78
C PRO A 486 -19.24 13.60 -28.08
N GLY A 487 -18.85 14.13 -29.23
CA GLY A 487 -19.19 13.52 -30.53
C GLY A 487 -18.51 12.18 -30.77
N PHE A 488 -17.25 12.02 -30.30
CA PHE A 488 -16.55 10.73 -30.36
C PHE A 488 -17.30 9.66 -29.57
N TYR A 489 -17.59 9.92 -28.27
CA TYR A 489 -18.26 8.94 -27.42
C TYR A 489 -19.65 8.57 -27.94
N ARG A 490 -20.46 9.55 -28.32
CA ARG A 490 -21.79 9.27 -28.93
C ARG A 490 -21.69 8.36 -30.15
N ARG A 491 -20.78 8.62 -31.06
CA ARG A 491 -20.59 7.83 -32.28
C ARG A 491 -20.16 6.41 -31.98
N GLU A 492 -19.15 6.24 -31.14
CA GLU A 492 -18.60 4.90 -30.85
C GLU A 492 -19.55 4.05 -30.01
N LEU A 493 -20.25 4.63 -29.03
CA LEU A 493 -21.28 3.93 -28.25
C LEU A 493 -22.44 3.45 -29.14
N ASN A 494 -22.94 4.31 -30.01
CA ASN A 494 -23.98 3.90 -31.00
C ASN A 494 -23.49 2.80 -31.95
N ARG A 495 -22.21 2.86 -32.36
CA ARG A 495 -21.62 1.81 -33.22
C ARG A 495 -21.54 0.45 -32.51
N LEU A 496 -21.39 0.44 -31.20
CA LEU A 496 -21.35 -0.77 -30.38
C LEU A 496 -22.73 -1.28 -29.96
N GLY A 497 -23.79 -0.61 -30.39
CA GLY A 497 -25.17 -1.00 -30.09
C GLY A 497 -25.69 -0.51 -28.74
N LEU A 498 -24.95 0.41 -28.07
CA LEU A 498 -25.49 1.10 -26.91
C LEU A 498 -26.37 2.25 -27.38
N ASP A 499 -27.66 2.01 -27.31
CA ASP A 499 -28.67 2.98 -27.71
C ASP A 499 -28.93 4.02 -26.61
N THR A 500 -29.69 5.08 -26.92
CA THR A 500 -30.08 6.11 -25.96
C THR A 500 -28.86 6.75 -25.26
N VAL A 501 -27.92 7.28 -26.08
CA VAL A 501 -26.75 7.99 -25.53
C VAL A 501 -27.13 9.43 -25.16
N GLU A 502 -27.27 9.67 -23.88
CA GLU A 502 -27.50 10.98 -23.29
C GLU A 502 -26.19 11.60 -22.82
N PHE A 503 -26.04 12.91 -23.00
CA PHE A 503 -24.92 13.68 -22.43
C PHE A 503 -25.48 14.91 -21.73
N GLU A 504 -25.26 14.95 -20.44
CA GLU A 504 -25.58 16.08 -19.58
C GLU A 504 -24.31 16.94 -19.45
N ASP A 505 -24.31 18.09 -20.14
CA ASP A 505 -23.15 18.98 -20.22
C ASP A 505 -22.96 19.75 -18.91
N HIS A 506 -21.82 19.55 -18.27
CA HIS A 506 -21.39 20.21 -17.04
C HIS A 506 -20.02 20.87 -17.21
N THR A 507 -19.61 21.18 -18.43
CA THR A 507 -18.30 21.76 -18.78
C THR A 507 -17.85 22.94 -17.88
N PRO A 508 -18.73 23.88 -17.46
CA PRO A 508 -18.30 24.99 -16.58
C PRO A 508 -17.69 24.53 -15.25
N HIS A 509 -18.09 23.35 -14.75
CA HIS A 509 -17.55 22.82 -13.49
C HIS A 509 -16.11 22.32 -13.63
N LEU A 510 -15.65 21.95 -14.82
CA LEU A 510 -14.28 21.50 -15.05
C LEU A 510 -13.26 22.59 -14.69
N ALA A 511 -13.43 23.81 -15.24
CA ALA A 511 -12.55 24.93 -14.92
C ALA A 511 -12.64 25.35 -13.44
N THR A 512 -13.86 25.35 -12.89
CA THR A 512 -14.07 25.61 -11.46
C THR A 512 -13.33 24.60 -10.58
N HIS A 513 -13.43 23.33 -10.90
CA HIS A 513 -12.78 22.26 -10.14
C HIS A 513 -11.27 22.41 -10.11
N TYR A 514 -10.63 22.57 -11.27
CA TYR A 514 -9.17 22.73 -11.32
C TYR A 514 -8.69 24.03 -10.69
N ALA A 515 -9.50 25.10 -10.71
CA ALA A 515 -9.22 26.33 -9.99
C ALA A 515 -9.24 26.10 -8.46
N ARG A 516 -10.23 25.34 -7.96
CA ARG A 516 -10.31 24.99 -6.53
C ARG A 516 -9.14 24.10 -6.10
N VAL A 517 -8.75 23.11 -6.93
CA VAL A 517 -7.59 22.25 -6.66
C VAL A 517 -6.31 23.09 -6.61
N LEU A 518 -6.12 24.02 -7.53
CA LEU A 518 -4.96 24.92 -7.54
C LEU A 518 -4.94 25.81 -6.28
N GLU A 519 -6.05 26.44 -5.94
CA GLU A 519 -6.17 27.29 -4.75
C GLU A 519 -5.89 26.52 -3.46
N GLU A 520 -6.42 25.31 -3.33
CA GLU A 520 -6.18 24.45 -2.17
C GLU A 520 -4.73 23.99 -2.09
N THR A 521 -4.11 23.69 -3.23
CA THR A 521 -2.68 23.36 -3.33
C THR A 521 -1.81 24.51 -2.86
N GLU A 522 -2.07 25.73 -3.36
CA GLU A 522 -1.31 26.93 -2.97
C GLU A 522 -1.54 27.29 -1.49
N ARG A 523 -2.74 27.14 -0.99
CA ARG A 523 -3.09 27.40 0.42
C ARG A 523 -2.40 26.45 1.39
N ARG A 524 -2.25 25.18 1.02
CA ARG A 524 -1.68 24.11 1.87
C ARG A 524 -0.24 23.75 1.49
N GLU A 525 0.41 24.53 0.65
CA GLU A 525 1.74 24.22 0.12
C GLU A 525 2.77 23.91 1.21
N ALA A 526 2.81 24.68 2.29
CA ALA A 526 3.73 24.46 3.40
C ALA A 526 3.47 23.15 4.18
N GLU A 527 2.23 22.64 4.15
CA GLU A 527 1.84 21.38 4.75
C GLU A 527 2.21 20.22 3.83
N ILE A 528 1.76 20.27 2.57
CA ILE A 528 1.93 19.17 1.62
C ILE A 528 3.38 19.01 1.14
N SER A 529 4.21 20.05 1.16
CA SER A 529 5.64 19.95 0.84
C SER A 529 6.46 19.10 1.83
N ARG A 530 5.85 18.64 2.91
CA ARG A 530 6.44 17.65 3.82
C ARG A 530 6.33 16.21 3.29
N GLU A 531 5.35 15.97 2.43
CA GLU A 531 4.99 14.63 1.92
C GLU A 531 5.11 14.55 0.40
N VAL A 532 5.07 15.67 -0.31
CA VAL A 532 5.11 15.77 -1.77
C VAL A 532 6.28 16.63 -2.19
N SER A 533 7.08 16.16 -3.15
CA SER A 533 8.26 16.87 -3.61
C SER A 533 7.93 18.16 -4.35
N THR A 534 8.82 19.15 -4.28
CA THR A 534 8.71 20.40 -5.06
C THR A 534 8.75 20.13 -6.56
N ASP A 535 9.52 19.11 -6.98
CA ASP A 535 9.64 18.69 -8.38
C ASP A 535 8.31 18.13 -8.93
N TYR A 536 7.41 17.65 -8.06
CA TYR A 536 6.06 17.27 -8.42
C TYR A 536 5.08 18.45 -8.34
N LEU A 537 5.14 19.28 -7.28
CA LEU A 537 4.15 20.34 -7.02
C LEU A 537 4.20 21.45 -8.06
N GLU A 538 5.39 21.91 -8.49
CA GLU A 538 5.50 23.01 -9.45
C GLU A 538 4.95 22.64 -10.84
N PRO A 539 5.32 21.50 -11.46
CA PRO A 539 4.67 21.05 -12.69
C PRO A 539 3.16 20.81 -12.53
N MET A 540 2.71 20.35 -11.34
CA MET A 540 1.29 20.15 -11.05
C MET A 540 0.53 21.48 -11.11
N LYS A 541 1.00 22.52 -10.42
CA LYS A 541 0.38 23.87 -10.46
C LYS A 541 0.31 24.43 -11.87
N VAL A 542 1.35 24.23 -12.68
CA VAL A 542 1.35 24.63 -14.10
C VAL A 542 0.28 23.85 -14.89
N GLY A 543 0.20 22.55 -14.68
CA GLY A 543 -0.79 21.70 -15.34
C GLY A 543 -2.23 22.09 -14.99
N LEU A 544 -2.50 22.37 -13.71
CA LEU A 544 -3.83 22.82 -13.26
C LEU A 544 -4.24 24.12 -13.99
N ARG A 545 -3.30 25.06 -14.19
CA ARG A 545 -3.56 26.29 -14.97
C ARG A 545 -3.92 25.99 -16.42
N HIS A 546 -3.26 25.01 -17.06
CA HIS A 546 -3.61 24.61 -18.43
C HIS A 546 -5.05 24.09 -18.54
N TRP A 547 -5.52 23.32 -17.54
CA TRP A 547 -6.91 22.87 -17.49
C TRP A 547 -7.90 24.00 -17.30
N ILE A 548 -7.59 24.96 -16.43
CA ILE A 548 -8.41 26.17 -16.19
C ILE A 548 -8.51 27.00 -17.48
N ASP A 549 -7.38 27.28 -18.11
CA ASP A 549 -7.31 28.10 -19.34
C ASP A 549 -8.02 27.41 -20.50
N GLY A 550 -7.82 26.10 -20.69
CA GLY A 550 -8.49 25.29 -21.70
C GLY A 550 -10.01 25.25 -21.52
N GLY A 551 -10.47 25.17 -20.26
CA GLY A 551 -11.89 25.24 -19.92
C GLY A 551 -12.50 26.60 -20.25
N HIS A 552 -11.85 27.71 -19.85
CA HIS A 552 -12.30 29.07 -20.15
C HIS A 552 -12.24 29.40 -21.65
N ALA A 553 -11.29 28.83 -22.38
CA ALA A 553 -11.18 29.00 -23.83
C ALA A 553 -12.24 28.21 -24.63
N GLY A 554 -13.03 27.35 -23.96
CA GLY A 554 -14.01 26.49 -24.65
C GLY A 554 -13.37 25.35 -25.46
N SER A 555 -12.10 25.02 -25.17
CA SER A 555 -11.38 23.92 -25.84
C SER A 555 -11.66 22.56 -25.21
N LEU A 556 -12.24 22.54 -24.01
CA LEU A 556 -12.56 21.34 -23.24
C LEU A 556 -14.06 21.14 -23.08
N ALA A 557 -14.44 19.91 -22.80
CA ALA A 557 -15.81 19.52 -22.44
C ALA A 557 -15.77 18.53 -21.26
N TRP A 558 -16.81 18.55 -20.44
CA TRP A 558 -17.00 17.62 -19.34
C TRP A 558 -18.48 17.48 -19.00
N GLY A 559 -18.88 16.30 -18.57
CA GLY A 559 -20.25 16.06 -18.18
C GLY A 559 -20.55 14.58 -17.98
N ILE A 560 -21.82 14.24 -17.76
CA ILE A 560 -22.27 12.89 -17.46
C ILE A 560 -22.84 12.26 -18.73
N PHE A 561 -22.29 11.12 -19.13
CA PHE A 561 -22.84 10.25 -20.14
C PHE A 561 -23.68 9.14 -19.53
N ARG A 562 -24.76 8.80 -20.22
CA ARG A 562 -25.58 7.60 -19.96
C ARG A 562 -25.85 6.91 -21.30
N ALA A 563 -25.58 5.61 -21.36
CA ALA A 563 -25.86 4.78 -22.52
C ALA A 563 -26.46 3.44 -22.05
N ARG A 564 -27.29 2.82 -22.86
CA ARG A 564 -27.93 1.54 -22.53
C ARG A 564 -27.62 0.49 -23.60
N ALA A 565 -27.25 -0.73 -23.16
CA ALA A 565 -26.98 -1.89 -24.01
C ALA A 565 -28.26 -2.60 -24.46
#